data_420110827bb72ddbadbbffdcdf229006
#
_entry.id   420110827bb72ddbadbbffdcdf229006
#
_cell.length_a   1.000
_cell.length_b   1.000
_cell.length_c   1.000
_cell.angle_alpha   90.00
_cell.angle_beta   90.00
_cell.angle_gamma   90.00
#
_symmetry.space_group_name_H-M   'P 1'
#
loop_
_entity.id
_entity.type
_entity.pdbx_description
1 polymer ?
#
loop_
_entity_poly.entity_id
_entity_poly.type
_entity_poly.pdbx_seq_one_letter_code
_entity_poly.pdbx_strand_id
1 'polypeptide(L)'
;MTILDTIIARKKIEVVKSKRDNSIKTLENSASFSVPKISLNEFILNKNRSGIIAEFKRKSPSKGIINDTALVTDVTTGYNTAGASALSVLTDTQFFGGYNDDGFCSEEVKIMSETKKILSLPD
;
A
#
# COMPACT_ATOMS: atom_id res chain seq x y z
N MET A 1 2.93 21.01 -18.36
CA MET A 1 2.34 20.17 -17.29
C MET A 1 2.98 18.79 -17.35
N THR A 2 3.61 18.39 -16.27
CA THR A 2 4.20 17.06 -16.17
C THR A 2 3.15 16.03 -15.78
N ILE A 3 3.48 14.74 -15.92
CA ILE A 3 2.60 13.67 -15.40
C ILE A 3 2.41 13.78 -13.87
N LEU A 4 3.42 14.24 -13.16
CA LEU A 4 3.35 14.48 -11.73
C LEU A 4 2.33 15.57 -11.39
N ASP A 5 2.30 16.68 -12.14
CA ASP A 5 1.30 17.74 -11.95
C ASP A 5 -0.13 17.20 -12.14
N THR A 6 -0.33 16.33 -13.12
CA THR A 6 -1.61 15.67 -13.38
C THR A 6 -2.04 14.78 -12.21
N ILE A 7 -1.12 13.97 -11.69
CA ILE A 7 -1.38 13.11 -10.52
C ILE A 7 -1.70 13.96 -9.29
N ILE A 8 -0.91 15.00 -9.01
CA ILE A 8 -1.12 15.90 -7.86
C ILE A 8 -2.48 16.61 -7.95
N ALA A 9 -2.84 17.12 -9.13
CA ALA A 9 -4.13 17.79 -9.33
C ALA A 9 -5.29 16.84 -8.99
N ARG A 10 -5.23 15.59 -9.45
CA ARG A 10 -6.24 14.58 -9.13
C ARG A 10 -6.28 14.24 -7.64
N LYS A 11 -5.12 14.01 -7.03
CA LYS A 11 -5.01 13.69 -5.61
C LYS A 11 -5.55 14.81 -4.71
N LYS A 12 -5.35 16.06 -5.06
CA LYS A 12 -5.95 17.19 -4.32
C LYS A 12 -7.48 17.09 -4.28
N ILE A 13 -8.12 16.73 -5.38
CA ILE A 13 -9.58 16.56 -5.45
C ILE A 13 -10.02 15.37 -4.57
N GLU A 14 -9.33 14.24 -4.68
CA GLU A 14 -9.63 13.04 -3.91
C GLU A 14 -9.47 13.28 -2.39
N VAL A 15 -8.40 13.94 -1.97
CA VAL A 15 -8.16 14.27 -0.56
C VAL A 15 -9.24 15.20 0.00
N VAL A 16 -9.66 16.22 -0.75
CA VAL A 16 -10.76 17.10 -0.33
C VAL A 16 -12.04 16.30 -0.13
N LYS A 17 -12.35 15.40 -1.05
CA LYS A 17 -13.51 14.51 -0.93
C LYS A 17 -13.40 13.58 0.28
N SER A 18 -12.28 12.89 0.43
CA SER A 18 -12.04 11.98 1.56
C SER A 18 -12.16 12.66 2.91
N LYS A 19 -11.60 13.87 3.07
CA LYS A 19 -11.69 14.64 4.31
C LYS A 19 -13.13 15.06 4.65
N ARG A 20 -13.95 15.30 3.63
CA ARG A 20 -15.37 15.62 3.82
C ARG A 20 -16.16 14.38 4.23
N ASP A 21 -15.87 13.23 3.58
CA ASP A 21 -16.62 12.00 3.80
C ASP A 21 -16.18 11.27 5.08
N ASN A 22 -14.91 11.44 5.50
CA ASN A 22 -14.32 10.83 6.67
C ASN A 22 -13.58 11.88 7.52
N SER A 23 -14.21 12.30 8.62
CA SER A 23 -13.57 13.25 9.53
C SER A 23 -12.39 12.59 10.29
N ILE A 24 -11.45 13.43 10.76
CA ILE A 24 -10.35 12.96 11.63
C ILE A 24 -10.92 12.18 12.83
N LYS A 25 -11.98 12.68 13.46
CA LYS A 25 -12.63 12.03 14.58
C LYS A 25 -13.17 10.63 14.20
N THR A 26 -13.70 10.46 12.99
CA THR A 26 -14.15 9.16 12.49
C THR A 26 -12.97 8.20 12.36
N LEU A 27 -11.84 8.66 11.85
CA LEU A 27 -10.62 7.86 11.72
C LEU A 27 -10.03 7.48 13.08
N GLU A 28 -9.98 8.42 14.02
CA GLU A 28 -9.51 8.19 15.40
C GLU A 28 -10.37 7.15 16.15
N ASN A 29 -11.65 7.09 15.86
CA ASN A 29 -12.58 6.10 16.44
C ASN A 29 -12.56 4.75 15.70
N SER A 30 -11.79 4.61 14.64
CA SER A 30 -11.69 3.33 13.93
C SER A 30 -10.91 2.29 14.74
N ALA A 31 -11.29 1.02 14.61
CA ALA A 31 -10.61 -0.09 15.29
C ALA A 31 -9.10 -0.16 14.93
N SER A 32 -8.73 0.32 13.75
CA SER A 32 -7.35 0.29 13.27
C SER A 32 -6.47 1.40 13.86
N PHE A 33 -7.07 2.47 14.41
CA PHE A 33 -6.31 3.62 14.89
C PHE A 33 -5.39 3.28 16.07
N SER A 34 -5.90 2.52 17.04
CA SER A 34 -5.19 2.13 18.26
C SER A 34 -4.33 0.87 18.11
N VAL A 35 -4.34 0.21 16.94
CA VAL A 35 -3.48 -0.96 16.71
C VAL A 35 -2.01 -0.54 16.70
N PRO A 36 -1.15 -1.20 17.50
CA PRO A 36 0.28 -0.92 17.50
C PRO A 36 0.88 -1.04 16.09
N LYS A 37 1.68 -0.06 15.69
CA LYS A 37 2.34 -0.04 14.38
C LYS A 37 3.72 -0.69 14.49
N ILE A 38 4.14 -1.37 13.41
CA ILE A 38 5.48 -1.92 13.29
C ILE A 38 6.41 -0.84 12.74
N SER A 39 7.60 -0.74 13.31
CA SER A 39 8.61 0.19 12.85
C SER A 39 9.20 -0.25 11.51
N LEU A 40 8.95 0.51 10.45
CA LEU A 40 9.59 0.30 9.15
C LEU A 40 11.11 0.34 9.25
N ASN A 41 11.65 1.27 10.06
CA ASN A 41 13.08 1.41 10.28
C ASN A 41 13.72 0.14 10.85
N GLU A 42 13.07 -0.49 11.84
CA GLU A 42 13.56 -1.75 12.42
C GLU A 42 13.61 -2.86 11.38
N PHE A 43 12.61 -2.95 10.49
CA PHE A 43 12.58 -3.96 9.43
C PHE A 43 13.62 -3.71 8.34
N ILE A 44 13.84 -2.46 7.95
CA ILE A 44 14.86 -2.09 6.96
C ILE A 44 16.27 -2.38 7.48
N LEU A 45 16.52 -2.09 8.76
CA LEU A 45 17.82 -2.31 9.39
C LEU A 45 18.04 -3.75 9.89
N ASN A 46 17.04 -4.60 9.84
CA ASN A 46 17.15 -5.98 10.28
C ASN A 46 18.11 -6.77 9.39
N LYS A 47 19.21 -7.25 9.97
CA LYS A 47 20.26 -7.99 9.26
C LYS A 47 19.80 -9.34 8.68
N ASN A 48 18.68 -9.87 9.16
CA ASN A 48 18.09 -11.11 8.63
C ASN A 48 17.12 -10.86 7.46
N ARG A 49 16.98 -9.62 7.03
CA ARG A 49 16.16 -9.21 5.89
C ARG A 49 17.00 -8.47 4.84
N SER A 50 16.43 -8.29 3.64
CA SER A 50 17.17 -7.76 2.49
C SER A 50 17.45 -6.25 2.54
N GLY A 51 16.73 -5.49 3.36
CA GLY A 51 16.74 -4.01 3.31
C GLY A 51 15.98 -3.43 2.11
N ILE A 52 15.24 -4.26 1.37
CA ILE A 52 14.51 -3.86 0.16
C ILE A 52 13.04 -3.60 0.49
N ILE A 53 12.51 -2.50 -0.03
CA ILE A 53 11.08 -2.22 -0.11
C ILE A 53 10.60 -2.71 -1.48
N ALA A 54 9.80 -3.78 -1.51
CA ALA A 54 9.27 -4.35 -2.75
C ALA A 54 7.90 -3.76 -3.07
N GLU A 55 7.73 -3.21 -4.27
CA GLU A 55 6.51 -2.52 -4.67
C GLU A 55 5.71 -3.33 -5.69
N PHE A 56 4.40 -3.45 -5.45
CA PHE A 56 3.42 -4.01 -6.37
C PHE A 56 2.62 -2.92 -7.06
N LYS A 57 2.57 -2.96 -8.39
CA LYS A 57 1.68 -2.13 -9.22
C LYS A 57 1.34 -2.85 -10.52
N ARG A 58 0.11 -2.66 -11.01
CA ARG A 58 -0.36 -3.28 -12.26
C ARG A 58 -0.07 -2.45 -13.50
N LYS A 59 0.01 -1.14 -13.36
CA LYS A 59 0.36 -0.22 -14.45
C LYS A 59 1.07 1.03 -13.93
N SER A 60 1.61 1.81 -14.82
CA SER A 60 2.14 3.13 -14.49
C SER A 60 1.88 4.12 -15.63
N PRO A 61 1.84 5.43 -15.36
CA PRO A 61 1.65 6.44 -16.39
C PRO A 61 2.71 6.40 -17.49
N SER A 62 3.94 5.99 -17.16
CA SER A 62 5.05 5.95 -18.12
C SER A 62 5.12 4.68 -18.96
N LYS A 63 4.64 3.54 -18.43
CA LYS A 63 4.75 2.22 -19.09
C LYS A 63 3.40 1.64 -19.52
N GLY A 64 2.28 2.25 -19.13
CA GLY A 64 0.96 1.64 -19.33
C GLY A 64 0.79 0.39 -18.46
N ILE A 65 0.08 -0.60 -18.98
CA ILE A 65 -0.15 -1.88 -18.30
C ILE A 65 1.16 -2.66 -18.19
N ILE A 66 1.53 -3.05 -16.98
CA ILE A 66 2.69 -3.89 -16.68
C ILE A 66 2.24 -5.34 -16.56
N ASN A 67 1.26 -5.60 -15.69
CA ASN A 67 0.61 -6.89 -15.52
C ASN A 67 -0.74 -6.68 -14.81
N ASP A 68 -1.84 -6.83 -15.52
CA ASP A 68 -3.20 -6.64 -15.01
C ASP A 68 -3.85 -7.93 -14.49
N THR A 69 -3.22 -9.08 -14.73
CA THR A 69 -3.70 -10.39 -14.27
C THR A 69 -3.02 -10.87 -12.98
N ALA A 70 -1.91 -10.24 -12.58
CA ALA A 70 -1.21 -10.61 -11.36
C ALA A 70 -2.09 -10.40 -10.12
N LEU A 71 -2.12 -11.42 -9.26
CA LEU A 71 -2.78 -11.32 -7.96
C LEU A 71 -1.83 -10.67 -6.96
N VAL A 72 -2.31 -9.65 -6.28
CA VAL A 72 -1.51 -8.93 -5.27
C VAL A 72 -1.03 -9.86 -4.15
N THR A 73 -1.88 -10.80 -3.73
CA THR A 73 -1.56 -11.80 -2.71
C THR A 73 -0.37 -12.65 -3.10
N ASP A 74 -0.37 -13.21 -4.31
CA ASP A 74 0.69 -14.10 -4.77
C ASP A 74 2.03 -13.35 -4.84
N VAL A 75 2.01 -12.15 -5.42
CA VAL A 75 3.23 -11.35 -5.59
C VAL A 75 3.78 -10.89 -4.24
N THR A 76 2.94 -10.37 -3.35
CA THR A 76 3.39 -9.88 -2.03
C THR A 76 3.84 -11.02 -1.13
N THR A 77 3.21 -12.19 -1.19
CA THR A 77 3.68 -13.40 -0.50
C THR A 77 5.06 -13.81 -1.03
N GLY A 78 5.25 -13.78 -2.35
CA GLY A 78 6.55 -14.04 -2.97
C GLY A 78 7.63 -13.08 -2.51
N TYR A 79 7.34 -11.79 -2.44
CA TYR A 79 8.27 -10.78 -1.93
C TYR A 79 8.64 -11.02 -0.47
N ASN A 80 7.66 -11.34 0.39
CA ASN A 80 7.91 -11.64 1.79
C ASN A 80 8.77 -12.91 1.95
N THR A 81 8.46 -13.98 1.21
CA THR A 81 9.22 -15.23 1.21
C THR A 81 10.66 -15.02 0.74
N ALA A 82 10.87 -14.14 -0.23
CA ALA A 82 12.20 -13.76 -0.71
C ALA A 82 12.98 -12.85 0.27
N GLY A 83 12.38 -12.44 1.38
CA GLY A 83 13.05 -11.65 2.43
C GLY A 83 12.94 -10.15 2.28
N ALA A 84 11.97 -9.63 1.54
CA ALA A 84 11.72 -8.19 1.48
C ALA A 84 11.51 -7.62 2.90
N SER A 85 12.12 -6.49 3.18
CA SER A 85 12.00 -5.82 4.49
C SER A 85 10.69 -5.08 4.65
N ALA A 86 10.12 -4.61 3.54
CA ALA A 86 8.81 -3.97 3.50
C ALA A 86 8.14 -4.22 2.15
N LEU A 87 6.83 -3.99 2.13
CA LEU A 87 6.00 -4.05 0.93
C LEU A 87 5.32 -2.71 0.70
N SER A 88 5.22 -2.31 -0.54
CA SER A 88 4.41 -1.20 -1.00
C SER A 88 3.39 -1.72 -2.01
N VAL A 89 2.12 -1.39 -1.81
CA VAL A 89 1.04 -1.76 -2.74
C VAL A 89 0.36 -0.49 -3.22
N LEU A 90 0.43 -0.22 -4.52
CA LEU A 90 -0.21 0.95 -5.09
C LEU A 90 -1.70 0.69 -5.29
N THR A 91 -2.52 1.36 -4.50
CA THR A 91 -3.99 1.21 -4.48
C THR A 91 -4.71 2.21 -5.39
N ASP A 92 -4.00 3.21 -5.93
CA ASP A 92 -4.58 4.15 -6.88
C ASP A 92 -5.05 3.46 -8.16
N THR A 93 -6.34 3.63 -8.48
CA THR A 93 -6.95 2.95 -9.63
C THR A 93 -6.61 3.64 -10.95
N GLN A 94 -6.67 4.97 -10.98
CA GLN A 94 -6.56 5.73 -12.22
C GLN A 94 -5.16 5.62 -12.85
N PHE A 95 -4.13 5.83 -12.06
CA PHE A 95 -2.74 5.91 -12.56
C PHE A 95 -2.00 4.59 -12.45
N PHE A 96 -2.30 3.78 -11.43
CA PHE A 96 -1.52 2.58 -11.12
C PHE A 96 -2.33 1.27 -11.17
N GLY A 97 -3.63 1.34 -11.47
CA GLY A 97 -4.47 0.15 -11.65
C GLY A 97 -4.72 -0.65 -10.37
N GLY A 98 -4.56 -0.01 -9.23
CA GLY A 98 -4.81 -0.61 -7.93
C GLY A 98 -6.24 -0.46 -7.46
N TYR A 99 -6.55 -1.08 -6.33
CA TYR A 99 -7.82 -0.98 -5.63
C TYR A 99 -7.54 -0.90 -4.13
N ASN A 100 -8.41 -0.25 -3.37
CA ASN A 100 -8.26 -0.17 -1.91
C ASN A 100 -8.22 -1.56 -1.27
N ASP A 101 -8.98 -2.52 -1.81
CA ASP A 101 -9.03 -3.90 -1.32
C ASP A 101 -7.70 -4.66 -1.55
N ASP A 102 -6.83 -4.21 -2.44
CA ASP A 102 -5.50 -4.78 -2.60
C ASP A 102 -4.65 -4.66 -1.33
N GLY A 103 -4.91 -3.64 -0.50
CA GLY A 103 -4.29 -3.48 0.81
C GLY A 103 -4.93 -4.32 1.92
N PHE A 104 -6.09 -4.94 1.66
CA PHE A 104 -6.88 -5.73 2.60
C PHE A 104 -7.13 -7.13 2.05
N CYS A 105 -6.10 -7.86 1.70
CA CYS A 105 -6.28 -9.24 1.24
C CYS A 105 -6.84 -10.10 2.36
N SER A 106 -8.05 -10.62 2.12
CA SER A 106 -8.80 -11.50 3.00
C SER A 106 -8.05 -12.79 3.33
N GLU A 107 -8.35 -13.39 4.44
CA GLU A 107 -8.01 -14.73 4.98
C GLU A 107 -6.56 -15.23 4.91
N GLU A 108 -5.82 -15.04 3.84
CA GLU A 108 -4.37 -15.33 3.76
C GLU A 108 -3.51 -14.35 4.56
N VAL A 109 -4.14 -13.33 5.10
CA VAL A 109 -3.62 -12.34 6.04
C VAL A 109 -3.02 -12.95 7.32
N LYS A 110 -3.18 -14.25 7.59
CA LYS A 110 -2.47 -14.88 8.71
C LYS A 110 -0.95 -14.97 8.45
N ILE A 111 -0.54 -15.14 7.21
CA ILE A 111 0.88 -15.07 6.82
C ILE A 111 1.30 -13.60 6.70
N MET A 112 0.39 -12.73 6.27
CA MET A 112 0.61 -11.29 6.15
C MET A 112 0.26 -10.51 7.42
N SER A 113 -0.09 -11.14 8.54
CA SER A 113 -0.42 -10.39 9.76
C SER A 113 0.75 -9.54 10.24
N GLU A 114 1.97 -10.00 10.05
CA GLU A 114 3.16 -9.19 10.28
C GLU A 114 3.36 -8.16 9.16
N THR A 115 3.08 -8.51 7.92
CA THR A 115 3.16 -7.61 6.76
C THR A 115 2.02 -6.58 6.76
N LYS A 116 0.81 -6.95 7.17
CA LYS A 116 -0.33 -6.03 7.32
C LYS A 116 -0.06 -4.91 8.33
N LYS A 117 0.74 -5.18 9.34
CA LYS A 117 1.21 -4.16 10.29
C LYS A 117 2.16 -3.15 9.63
N ILE A 118 2.89 -3.55 8.58
CA ILE A 118 3.77 -2.66 7.80
C ILE A 118 2.95 -1.81 6.82
N LEU A 119 1.94 -2.41 6.19
CA LEU A 119 1.06 -1.74 5.23
C LEU A 119 0.03 -0.81 5.89
N SER A 120 -0.08 -0.80 7.21
CA SER A 120 -0.99 0.09 7.94
C SER A 120 -0.41 1.50 8.13
N LEU A 121 0.30 2.02 7.13
CA LEU A 121 0.55 3.44 7.03
C LEU A 121 -0.81 4.12 6.79
N PRO A 122 -1.13 5.20 7.51
CA PRO A 122 -2.38 5.91 7.27
C PRO A 122 -2.41 6.39 5.82
N ASP A 123 -3.56 6.22 5.17
CA ASP A 123 -3.87 6.78 3.85
C ASP A 123 -3.68 8.30 3.83
#